data_94a1c38975f5213cdca3b7d62032bbe4
#
_entry.id   94a1c38975f5213cdca3b7d62032bbe4
#
_cell.length_a   1.000
_cell.length_b   1.000
_cell.length_c   1.000
_cell.angle_alpha   90.00
_cell.angle_beta   90.00
_cell.angle_gamma   90.00
#
_symmetry.space_group_name_H-M   'P 1'
#
loop_
_entity.id
_entity.type
_entity.pdbx_description
1 polymer ?
#
loop_
_entity_poly.entity_id
_entity_poly.type
_entity_poly.pdbx_seq_one_letter_code
_entity_poly.pdbx_strand_id
1 'polypeptide(L)'
;MGQAMYFQRIAKVRGQNDPFAIGRFIAEAERCLHMLDDQLATSGGPFVLGQRCTLVDVACFPYCASAYWANVDISAMSHLLAWIEMLHERPSFITGLTVPFSRPAFFGPPYATPKEIEVEIARNAGQFAVISKSSS
;
A
#
# COMPACT_ATOMS: atom_id res chain seq x y z
N MET A 1 0.14 3.49 7.12
CA MET A 1 0.60 2.52 6.09
C MET A 1 2.12 2.32 6.08
N GLY A 2 2.97 3.34 5.83
CA GLY A 2 4.43 3.16 5.69
C GLY A 2 5.09 2.40 6.83
N GLN A 3 4.76 2.71 8.08
CA GLN A 3 5.30 1.97 9.24
C GLN A 3 4.82 0.51 9.30
N ALA A 4 3.54 0.26 8.97
CA ALA A 4 3.03 -1.11 8.90
C ALA A 4 3.81 -1.93 7.86
N MET A 5 4.05 -1.38 6.67
CA MET A 5 4.86 -2.02 5.62
C MET A 5 6.30 -2.24 6.09
N TYR A 6 6.93 -1.26 6.74
CA TYR A 6 8.30 -1.37 7.22
C TYR A 6 8.45 -2.52 8.22
N PHE A 7 7.65 -2.52 9.29
CA PHE A 7 7.76 -3.54 10.34
C PHE A 7 7.33 -4.92 9.85
N GLN A 8 6.32 -4.99 9.01
CA GLN A 8 5.82 -6.27 8.49
C GLN A 8 6.80 -6.92 7.49
N ARG A 9 7.57 -6.15 6.74
CA ARG A 9 8.41 -6.66 5.66
C ARG A 9 9.89 -6.39 5.86
N ILE A 10 10.29 -5.13 5.90
CA ILE A 10 11.70 -4.73 5.86
C ILE A 10 12.41 -5.05 7.19
N ALA A 11 11.80 -4.74 8.31
CA ALA A 11 12.38 -5.01 9.63
C ALA A 11 12.62 -6.52 9.85
N LYS A 12 11.66 -7.36 9.43
CA LYS A 12 11.79 -8.82 9.50
C LYS A 12 13.00 -9.33 8.71
N VAL A 13 13.21 -8.84 7.49
CA VAL A 13 14.38 -9.22 6.67
C VAL A 13 15.70 -8.80 7.32
N ARG A 14 15.68 -7.73 8.13
CA ARG A 14 16.83 -7.26 8.92
C ARG A 14 17.01 -7.97 10.27
N GLY A 15 16.24 -9.03 10.52
CA GLY A 15 16.29 -9.77 11.80
C GLY A 15 15.60 -9.03 12.96
N GLN A 16 14.89 -7.94 12.69
CA GLN A 16 14.15 -7.18 13.68
C GLN A 16 12.69 -7.62 13.64
N ASN A 17 12.26 -8.38 14.62
CA ASN A 17 10.86 -8.79 14.74
C ASN A 17 10.29 -8.20 16.04
N ASP A 18 9.45 -7.18 15.90
CA ASP A 18 8.75 -6.54 17.00
C ASP A 18 7.23 -6.74 16.83
N PRO A 19 6.63 -7.77 17.48
CA PRO A 19 5.20 -8.06 17.37
C PRO A 19 4.31 -6.92 17.86
N PHE A 20 4.75 -6.16 18.85
CA PHE A 20 3.99 -5.02 19.37
C PHE A 20 3.93 -3.89 18.34
N ALA A 21 5.06 -3.52 17.75
CA ALA A 21 5.11 -2.49 16.72
C ALA A 21 4.30 -2.93 15.48
N ILE A 22 4.44 -4.19 15.06
CA ILE A 22 3.68 -4.77 13.94
C ILE A 22 2.17 -4.62 14.20
N GLY A 23 1.68 -5.13 15.32
CA GLY A 23 0.25 -5.09 15.67
C GLY A 23 -0.29 -3.66 15.77
N ARG A 24 0.45 -2.76 16.43
CA ARG A 24 0.09 -1.35 16.57
C ARG A 24 -0.07 -0.65 15.21
N PHE A 25 0.91 -0.80 14.31
CA PHE A 25 0.89 -0.10 13.04
C PHE A 25 -0.08 -0.70 12.03
N ILE A 26 -0.35 -2.01 12.10
CA ILE A 26 -1.41 -2.64 11.32
C ILE A 26 -2.77 -2.11 11.76
N ALA A 27 -3.09 -2.14 13.05
CA ALA A 27 -4.36 -1.63 13.58
C ALA A 27 -4.60 -0.16 13.21
N GLU A 28 -3.56 0.68 13.28
CA GLU A 28 -3.67 2.08 12.87
C GLU A 28 -3.86 2.23 11.34
N ALA A 29 -3.22 1.37 10.54
CA ALA A 29 -3.43 1.35 9.10
C ALA A 29 -4.87 0.95 8.75
N GLU A 30 -5.40 -0.09 9.37
CA GLU A 30 -6.80 -0.53 9.22
C GLU A 30 -7.77 0.59 9.57
N ARG A 31 -7.57 1.24 10.73
CA ARG A 31 -8.40 2.36 11.15
C ARG A 31 -8.41 3.50 10.11
N CYS A 32 -7.25 3.86 9.57
CA CYS A 32 -7.14 4.91 8.56
C CYS A 32 -7.84 4.51 7.25
N LEU A 33 -7.75 3.25 6.83
CA LEU A 33 -8.39 2.77 5.61
C LEU A 33 -9.91 2.71 5.76
N HIS A 34 -10.43 2.29 6.92
CA HIS A 34 -11.86 2.38 7.22
C HIS A 34 -12.37 3.82 7.17
N MET A 35 -11.66 4.77 7.77
CA MET A 35 -12.03 6.18 7.68
C MET A 35 -12.07 6.68 6.23
N LEU A 36 -11.18 6.21 5.38
CA LEU A 36 -11.17 6.58 3.98
C LEU A 36 -12.31 5.92 3.20
N ASP A 37 -12.66 4.66 3.51
CA ASP A 37 -13.83 3.97 2.93
C ASP A 37 -15.13 4.72 3.28
N ASP A 38 -15.31 5.09 4.55
CA ASP A 38 -16.44 5.88 5.03
C ASP A 38 -16.49 7.27 4.36
N GLN A 39 -15.35 7.92 4.18
CA GLN A 39 -15.27 9.21 3.48
C GLN A 39 -15.67 9.05 2.00
N LEU A 40 -15.22 8.03 1.32
CA LEU A 40 -15.60 7.74 -0.06
C LEU A 40 -17.10 7.46 -0.18
N ALA A 41 -17.68 6.72 0.77
CA ALA A 41 -19.12 6.46 0.82
C ALA A 41 -19.97 7.73 0.90
N THR A 42 -19.45 8.78 1.53
CA THR A 42 -20.20 10.03 1.82
C THR A 42 -19.75 11.23 1.01
N SER A 43 -18.69 11.11 0.21
CA SER A 43 -18.08 12.24 -0.53
C SER A 43 -18.99 12.89 -1.58
N GLY A 44 -20.03 12.19 -2.01
CA GLY A 44 -20.94 12.65 -3.07
C GLY A 44 -20.36 12.53 -4.49
N GLY A 45 -19.28 11.79 -4.66
CA GLY A 45 -18.65 11.55 -5.95
C GLY A 45 -17.64 10.40 -5.92
N PRO A 46 -16.96 10.15 -7.05
CA PRO A 46 -16.07 9.01 -7.16
C PRO A 46 -14.69 9.24 -6.50
N PHE A 47 -14.41 10.42 -5.97
CA PHE A 47 -13.13 10.78 -5.36
C PHE A 47 -13.27 11.15 -3.90
N VAL A 48 -12.17 11.16 -3.17
CA VAL A 48 -12.15 11.40 -1.71
C VAL A 48 -12.84 12.71 -1.33
N LEU A 49 -12.71 13.77 -2.15
CA LEU A 49 -13.34 15.07 -1.93
C LEU A 49 -14.49 15.36 -2.90
N GLY A 50 -15.18 14.35 -3.44
CA GLY A 50 -16.36 14.48 -4.28
C GLY A 50 -16.09 14.25 -5.76
N GLN A 51 -16.49 15.20 -6.62
CA GLN A 51 -16.58 15.00 -8.08
C GLN A 51 -15.23 15.11 -8.83
N ARG A 52 -14.18 15.62 -8.20
CA ARG A 52 -12.90 15.87 -8.88
C ARG A 52 -11.78 15.11 -8.21
N CYS A 53 -10.89 14.52 -9.04
CA CYS A 53 -9.62 13.99 -8.59
C CYS A 53 -8.73 15.15 -8.09
N THR A 54 -8.19 14.98 -6.89
CA THR A 54 -7.37 15.98 -6.20
C THR A 54 -6.03 15.40 -5.78
N LEU A 55 -5.17 16.22 -5.18
CA LEU A 55 -3.92 15.77 -4.59
C LEU A 55 -4.14 14.76 -3.45
N VAL A 56 -5.30 14.76 -2.81
CA VAL A 56 -5.65 13.78 -1.78
C VAL A 56 -5.72 12.38 -2.40
N ASP A 57 -6.37 12.25 -3.55
CA ASP A 57 -6.46 10.98 -4.27
C ASP A 57 -5.06 10.49 -4.70
N VAL A 58 -4.23 11.40 -5.25
CA VAL A 58 -2.86 11.09 -5.67
C VAL A 58 -2.00 10.64 -4.49
N ALA A 59 -2.12 11.29 -3.34
CA ALA A 59 -1.32 11.00 -2.16
C ALA A 59 -1.75 9.69 -1.46
N CYS A 60 -3.05 9.41 -1.40
CA CYS A 60 -3.58 8.23 -0.71
C CYS A 60 -3.46 6.95 -1.54
N PHE A 61 -3.64 7.05 -2.86
CA PHE A 61 -3.75 5.91 -3.75
C PHE A 61 -2.61 4.88 -3.61
N PRO A 62 -1.31 5.22 -3.67
CA PRO A 62 -0.25 4.22 -3.61
C PRO A 62 -0.23 3.44 -2.29
N TYR A 63 -0.62 4.08 -1.20
CA TYR A 63 -0.70 3.41 0.10
C TYR A 63 -1.91 2.48 0.21
N CYS A 64 -3.04 2.86 -0.34
CA CYS A 64 -4.26 2.05 -0.36
C CYS A 64 -4.10 0.85 -1.30
N ALA A 65 -3.61 1.09 -2.51
CA ALA A 65 -3.35 0.05 -3.51
C ALA A 65 -2.31 -1.00 -3.03
N SER A 66 -1.48 -0.66 -2.05
CA SER A 66 -0.48 -1.56 -1.47
C SER A 66 -0.83 -2.05 -0.05
N ALA A 67 -2.10 -1.98 0.37
CA ALA A 67 -2.54 -2.38 1.71
C ALA A 67 -2.15 -3.82 2.07
N TYR A 68 -2.33 -4.76 1.13
CA TYR A 68 -1.94 -6.17 1.28
C TYR A 68 -0.44 -6.34 1.59
N TRP A 69 0.43 -5.44 1.09
CA TRP A 69 1.85 -5.46 1.38
C TRP A 69 2.14 -5.22 2.87
N ALA A 70 1.29 -4.44 3.52
CA ALA A 70 1.30 -4.26 4.96
C ALA A 70 0.57 -5.39 5.71
N ASN A 71 0.02 -6.37 4.99
CA ASN A 71 -0.84 -7.43 5.53
C ASN A 71 -2.14 -6.88 6.14
N VAL A 72 -2.70 -5.86 5.49
CA VAL A 72 -4.00 -5.28 5.85
C VAL A 72 -5.05 -5.77 4.86
N ASP A 73 -6.09 -6.41 5.38
CA ASP A 73 -7.22 -6.87 4.58
C ASP A 73 -8.21 -5.73 4.34
N ILE A 74 -8.44 -5.41 3.07
CA ILE A 74 -9.40 -4.39 2.64
C ILE A 74 -10.61 -4.97 1.91
N SER A 75 -10.78 -6.30 1.92
CA SER A 75 -11.82 -7.00 1.16
C SER A 75 -13.25 -6.57 1.53
N ALA A 76 -13.47 -6.11 2.77
CA ALA A 76 -14.75 -5.61 3.24
C ALA A 76 -14.99 -4.12 2.95
N MET A 77 -13.99 -3.39 2.44
CA MET A 77 -14.03 -1.94 2.19
C MET A 77 -14.43 -1.67 0.73
N SER A 78 -15.73 -1.78 0.44
CA SER A 78 -16.25 -1.78 -0.92
C SER A 78 -16.05 -0.45 -1.68
N HIS A 79 -16.16 0.69 -1.00
CA HIS A 79 -15.97 2.00 -1.61
C HIS A 79 -14.48 2.26 -1.89
N LEU A 80 -13.61 1.84 -0.96
CA LEU A 80 -12.17 1.92 -1.13
C LEU A 80 -11.70 1.05 -2.31
N LEU A 81 -12.19 -0.18 -2.43
CA LEU A 81 -11.88 -1.06 -3.55
C LEU A 81 -12.31 -0.47 -4.88
N ALA A 82 -13.55 -0.01 -5.00
CA ALA A 82 -14.07 0.62 -6.21
C ALA A 82 -13.24 1.86 -6.61
N TRP A 83 -12.83 2.67 -5.62
CA TRP A 83 -11.99 3.84 -5.84
C TRP A 83 -10.57 3.44 -6.31
N ILE A 84 -9.97 2.39 -5.72
CA ILE A 84 -8.66 1.87 -6.15
C ILE A 84 -8.74 1.38 -7.60
N GLU A 85 -9.76 0.58 -7.95
CA GLU A 85 -9.97 0.05 -9.30
C GLU A 85 -10.13 1.18 -10.31
N MET A 86 -11.01 2.14 -10.03
CA MET A 86 -11.24 3.29 -10.90
C MET A 86 -9.95 4.11 -11.14
N LEU A 87 -9.15 4.36 -10.10
CA LEU A 87 -7.88 5.08 -10.26
C LEU A 87 -6.84 4.25 -10.98
N HIS A 88 -6.87 2.92 -10.82
CA HIS A 88 -5.94 2.01 -11.50
C HIS A 88 -6.17 1.93 -13.01
N GLU A 89 -7.35 2.31 -13.50
CA GLU A 89 -7.64 2.43 -14.93
C GLU A 89 -7.08 3.72 -15.56
N ARG A 90 -6.67 4.69 -14.74
CA ARG A 90 -6.17 5.98 -15.24
C ARG A 90 -4.69 5.89 -15.62
N PRO A 91 -4.31 6.23 -16.87
CA PRO A 91 -2.92 6.11 -17.34
C PRO A 91 -1.90 6.85 -16.49
N SER A 92 -2.26 8.02 -15.94
CA SER A 92 -1.37 8.81 -15.09
C SER A 92 -1.04 8.10 -13.75
N PHE A 93 -2.00 7.39 -13.17
CA PHE A 93 -1.80 6.62 -11.94
C PHE A 93 -0.94 5.39 -12.22
N ILE A 94 -1.22 4.65 -13.30
CA ILE A 94 -0.40 3.50 -13.73
C ILE A 94 1.05 3.95 -13.95
N THR A 95 1.26 5.04 -14.71
CA THR A 95 2.60 5.58 -14.96
C THR A 95 3.30 5.96 -13.65
N GLY A 96 2.60 6.62 -12.73
CA GLY A 96 3.15 6.98 -11.42
C GLY A 96 3.64 5.77 -10.62
N LEU A 97 2.95 4.65 -10.70
CA LEU A 97 3.33 3.41 -10.01
C LEU A 97 4.56 2.71 -10.61
N THR A 98 4.98 3.10 -11.82
CA THR A 98 6.16 2.52 -12.48
C THR A 98 7.45 3.30 -12.23
N VAL A 99 7.39 4.42 -11.53
CA VAL A 99 8.55 5.28 -11.26
C VAL A 99 9.03 5.10 -9.82
N PRO A 100 10.33 4.94 -9.55
CA PRO A 100 11.44 4.77 -10.51
C PRO A 100 11.55 3.34 -11.07
N PHE A 101 10.81 2.38 -10.50
CA PHE A 101 10.83 0.97 -10.89
C PHE A 101 9.41 0.43 -11.00
N SER A 102 9.11 -0.29 -12.08
CA SER A 102 7.85 -1.02 -12.18
C SER A 102 7.81 -2.14 -11.14
N ARG A 103 6.80 -2.11 -10.27
CA ARG A 103 6.56 -3.12 -9.24
C ARG A 103 5.09 -3.53 -9.25
N PRO A 104 4.62 -4.21 -10.29
CA PRO A 104 3.21 -4.57 -10.42
C PRO A 104 2.70 -5.40 -9.24
N ALA A 105 3.56 -6.20 -8.60
CA ALA A 105 3.19 -6.97 -7.43
C ALA A 105 2.87 -6.12 -6.17
N PHE A 106 3.17 -4.82 -6.17
CA PHE A 106 2.85 -3.93 -5.04
C PHE A 106 1.50 -3.24 -5.18
N PHE A 107 0.95 -3.15 -6.39
CA PHE A 107 -0.17 -2.26 -6.67
C PHE A 107 -1.21 -2.97 -7.55
N GLY A 108 -2.40 -3.10 -7.04
CA GLY A 108 -3.56 -3.48 -7.80
C GLY A 108 -3.87 -4.97 -7.91
N PRO A 109 -5.09 -5.27 -8.38
CA PRO A 109 -5.51 -6.64 -8.67
C PRO A 109 -4.84 -7.18 -9.97
N PRO A 110 -4.57 -8.50 -10.02
CA PRO A 110 -4.73 -9.40 -8.90
C PRO A 110 -3.68 -9.11 -7.83
N TYR A 111 -4.15 -8.94 -6.60
CA TYR A 111 -3.23 -8.74 -5.47
C TYR A 111 -2.30 -9.94 -5.36
N ALA A 112 -1.01 -9.66 -5.20
CA ALA A 112 -0.01 -10.70 -5.06
C ALA A 112 -0.36 -11.61 -3.87
N THR A 113 -0.31 -12.91 -4.11
CA THR A 113 -0.48 -13.90 -3.05
C THR A 113 0.67 -13.77 -2.03
N PRO A 114 0.50 -14.25 -0.78
CA PRO A 114 1.59 -14.25 0.21
C PRO A 114 2.88 -14.87 -0.33
N LYS A 115 2.78 -15.91 -1.17
CA LYS A 115 3.94 -16.56 -1.79
C LYS A 115 4.65 -15.66 -2.80
N GLU A 116 3.91 -14.93 -3.63
CA GLU A 116 4.47 -13.97 -4.59
C GLU A 116 5.13 -12.80 -3.87
N ILE A 117 4.55 -12.36 -2.76
CA ILE A 117 5.14 -11.34 -1.89
C ILE A 117 6.47 -11.82 -1.31
N GLU A 118 6.55 -13.06 -0.83
CA GLU A 118 7.80 -13.65 -0.31
C GLU A 118 8.89 -13.73 -1.39
N VAL A 119 8.52 -14.15 -2.60
CA VAL A 119 9.44 -14.18 -3.74
C VAL A 119 9.97 -12.78 -4.08
N GLU A 120 9.10 -11.78 -4.09
CA GLU A 120 9.49 -10.40 -4.36
C GLU A 120 10.39 -9.82 -3.25
N ILE A 121 10.10 -10.14 -1.99
CA ILE A 121 10.99 -9.79 -0.86
C ILE A 121 12.37 -10.41 -1.04
N ALA A 122 12.44 -11.69 -1.36
CA ALA A 122 13.69 -12.39 -1.57
C ALA A 122 14.49 -11.79 -2.74
N ARG A 123 13.83 -11.46 -3.85
CA ARG A 123 14.43 -10.80 -5.01
C ARG A 123 15.03 -9.44 -4.66
N ASN A 124 14.38 -8.66 -3.81
CA ASN A 124 14.78 -7.31 -3.44
C ASN A 124 15.65 -7.26 -2.17
N ALA A 125 15.85 -8.36 -1.45
CA ALA A 125 16.66 -8.41 -0.25
C ALA A 125 18.11 -7.91 -0.49
N GLY A 126 18.67 -8.20 -1.66
CA GLY A 126 19.97 -7.68 -2.08
C GLY A 126 20.01 -6.16 -2.27
N GLN A 127 18.94 -5.54 -2.76
CA GLN A 127 18.84 -4.08 -2.94
C GLN A 127 18.75 -3.34 -1.60
N PHE A 128 18.03 -3.90 -0.63
CA PHE A 128 17.94 -3.32 0.71
C PHE A 128 19.25 -3.44 1.50
N ALA A 129 20.06 -4.47 1.24
CA ALA A 129 21.37 -4.64 1.85
C ALA A 129 22.40 -3.59 1.37
N VAL A 130 22.27 -3.11 0.13
CA VAL A 130 23.16 -2.08 -0.44
C VAL A 130 22.91 -0.71 0.21
N ILE A 131 21.66 -0.36 0.50
CA ILE A 131 21.30 0.91 1.14
C ILE A 131 21.86 1.00 2.57
N SER A 132 21.96 -0.13 3.28
CA SER A 132 22.51 -0.15 4.65
C SER A 132 24.03 0.05 4.71
N LYS A 133 24.77 -0.25 3.63
CA LYS A 133 26.23 -0.10 3.56
C LYS A 133 26.68 1.30 3.12
N SER A 134 25.82 2.11 2.55
CA SER A 134 26.14 3.49 2.14
C SER A 134 25.96 4.53 3.25
N SER A 135 25.54 4.11 4.45
CA SER A 135 25.31 4.97 5.62
C SER A 135 26.29 4.73 6.76
N SER A 136 27.46 4.12 6.46
CA SER A 136 28.54 3.91 7.42
C SER A 136 29.76 4.70 7.03
#